data_5cf0bcfca31d28a9a467e1a3f12f00a3
#
_entry.id   5cf0bcfca31d28a9a467e1a3f12f00a3
#
_cell.length_a   1.000
_cell.length_b   1.000
_cell.length_c   1.000
_cell.angle_alpha   90.00
_cell.angle_beta   90.00
_cell.angle_gamma   90.00
#
_symmetry.space_group_name_H-M   'P 1'
#
loop_
_entity.id
_entity.type
_entity.pdbx_description
1 polymer ?
#
loop_
_entity_poly.entity_id
_entity_poly.type
_entity_poly.pdbx_seq_one_letter_code
_entity_poly.pdbx_strand_id
1 'polypeptide(L)'
;DGTGPAINDPDRYIRPQGTILMMGVSEYKVNINTRDALEKGLLLAGSSRSGRVDFEKAIQMMEVKKFANRLKNILYVEEPVREIKDIHRVFATDLNTAFKTVFKWEV
;
A
#
# COMPACT_ATOMS: atom_id res chain seq x y z
N ASP A 1 1.46 4.80 2.46
CA ASP A 1 1.34 6.23 2.63
C ASP A 1 2.71 6.80 3.00
N GLY A 2 3.15 7.88 2.33
CA GLY A 2 4.45 8.55 2.53
C GLY A 2 4.32 9.90 3.25
N THR A 3 3.20 10.15 3.92
CA THR A 3 2.96 11.39 4.65
C THR A 3 3.63 11.40 6.04
N GLY A 4 3.92 12.59 6.57
CA GLY A 4 4.54 12.75 7.89
C GLY A 4 3.78 12.05 9.01
N PRO A 5 2.45 12.21 9.13
CA PRO A 5 1.66 11.47 10.11
C PRO A 5 1.82 9.96 9.98
N ALA A 6 1.77 9.41 8.77
CA ALA A 6 1.90 7.97 8.54
C ALA A 6 3.28 7.42 8.93
N ILE A 7 4.32 8.24 8.93
CA ILE A 7 5.68 7.84 9.35
C ILE A 7 5.83 7.97 10.87
N ASN A 8 5.29 9.03 11.48
CA ASN A 8 5.47 9.30 12.90
C ASN A 8 4.45 8.58 13.80
N ASP A 9 3.27 8.20 13.30
CA ASP A 9 2.30 7.43 14.07
C ASP A 9 2.82 6.07 14.56
N PRO A 10 3.51 5.25 13.74
CA PRO A 10 4.11 4.03 14.19
C PRO A 10 5.08 4.20 15.35
N ASP A 11 5.81 5.32 15.44
CA ASP A 11 6.76 5.59 16.51
C ASP A 11 6.10 5.53 17.90
N ARG A 12 4.83 5.84 17.99
CA ARG A 12 4.08 5.79 19.27
C ARG A 12 3.78 4.36 19.72
N TYR A 13 3.57 3.45 18.77
CA TYR A 13 3.04 2.11 19.03
C TYR A 13 4.08 1.01 18.89
N ILE A 14 5.19 1.30 18.20
CA ILE A 14 6.22 0.31 18.00
C ILE A 14 6.98 0.02 19.31
N ARG A 15 7.21 -1.25 19.53
CA ARG A 15 8.03 -1.69 20.67
C ARG A 15 9.49 -1.25 20.50
N PRO A 16 10.25 -1.08 21.61
CA PRO A 16 11.68 -0.85 21.52
C PRO A 16 12.39 -1.89 20.65
N GLN A 17 13.42 -1.48 19.91
CA GLN A 17 14.19 -2.28 18.95
C GLN A 17 13.36 -2.80 17.77
N GLY A 18 12.19 -2.20 17.52
CA GLY A 18 11.37 -2.53 16.36
C GLY A 18 11.93 -1.98 15.05
N THR A 19 11.36 -2.42 13.95
CA THR A 19 11.70 -1.96 12.60
C THR A 19 10.52 -1.25 11.96
N ILE A 20 10.76 -0.09 11.38
CA ILE A 20 9.80 0.63 10.54
C ILE A 20 10.27 0.51 9.10
N LEU A 21 9.44 -0.11 8.25
CA LEU A 21 9.70 -0.22 6.83
C LEU A 21 8.92 0.86 6.07
N MET A 22 9.64 1.79 5.48
CA MET A 22 9.06 2.84 4.65
C MET A 22 8.89 2.34 3.21
N MET A 23 7.65 2.31 2.73
CA MET A 23 7.29 1.83 1.40
C MET A 23 6.59 2.89 0.55
N GLY A 24 5.94 3.85 1.18
CA GLY A 24 5.22 4.92 0.50
C GLY A 24 6.15 6.02 0.00
N VAL A 25 5.75 6.66 -1.09
CA VAL A 25 6.47 7.81 -1.68
C VAL A 25 5.73 9.09 -1.32
N SER A 26 6.49 10.08 -0.85
CA SER A 26 6.00 11.45 -0.69
C SER A 26 6.68 12.36 -1.71
N GLU A 27 5.94 13.30 -2.28
CA GLU A 27 6.50 14.32 -3.19
C GLU A 27 7.47 15.27 -2.47
N TYR A 28 7.28 15.43 -1.18
CA TYR A 28 8.06 16.35 -0.35
C TYR A 28 8.84 15.61 0.73
N LYS A 29 9.88 16.24 1.21
CA LYS A 29 10.62 15.75 2.39
C LYS A 29 9.68 15.68 3.60
N VAL A 30 9.76 14.61 4.34
CA VAL A 30 8.95 14.37 5.53
C VAL A 30 9.85 14.41 6.76
N ASN A 31 9.43 15.17 7.76
CA ASN A 31 10.12 15.22 9.04
C ASN A 31 9.84 13.95 9.83
N ILE A 32 10.88 13.34 10.35
CA ILE A 32 10.80 12.14 11.21
C ILE A 32 11.18 12.55 12.64
N ASN A 33 10.46 12.04 13.62
CA ASN A 33 10.79 12.20 15.03
C ASN A 33 12.01 11.33 15.38
N THR A 34 13.18 11.88 15.19
CA THR A 34 14.45 11.16 15.42
C THR A 34 14.71 10.91 16.90
N ARG A 35 14.11 11.66 17.82
CA ARG A 35 14.24 11.46 19.25
C ARG A 35 13.63 10.15 19.67
N ASP A 36 12.38 9.91 19.30
CA ASP A 36 11.68 8.65 19.62
C ASP A 36 12.38 7.46 18.97
N ALA A 37 12.84 7.62 17.74
CA ALA A 37 13.61 6.60 17.05
C ALA A 37 14.89 6.23 17.82
N LEU A 38 15.62 7.25 18.32
CA LEU A 38 16.82 7.03 19.14
C LEU A 38 16.51 6.37 20.48
N GLU A 39 15.55 6.90 21.22
CA GLU A 39 15.21 6.43 22.57
C GLU A 39 14.73 4.99 22.57
N LYS A 40 14.00 4.58 21.55
CA LYS A 40 13.52 3.20 21.35
C LYS A 40 14.51 2.28 20.65
N GLY A 41 15.60 2.80 20.09
CA GLY A 41 16.55 2.02 19.29
C GLY A 41 15.93 1.42 18.05
N LEU A 42 15.14 2.21 17.30
CA LEU A 42 14.42 1.73 16.12
C LEU A 42 15.33 1.61 14.91
N LEU A 43 15.06 0.63 14.08
CA LEU A 43 15.60 0.53 12.72
C LEU A 43 14.60 1.15 11.73
N LEU A 44 15.06 2.15 10.98
CA LEU A 44 14.29 2.74 9.87
C LEU A 44 14.88 2.23 8.56
N ALA A 45 14.10 1.54 7.76
CA ALA A 45 14.51 1.00 6.49
C ALA A 45 13.57 1.41 5.37
N GLY A 46 14.11 1.63 4.18
CA GLY A 46 13.33 1.90 2.98
C GLY A 46 13.27 0.67 2.08
N SER A 47 12.13 0.48 1.41
CA SER A 47 11.99 -0.49 0.33
C SER A 47 11.48 0.22 -0.90
N SER A 48 12.14 0.02 -2.03
CA SER A 48 11.80 0.69 -3.28
C SER A 48 11.67 -0.32 -4.40
N ARG A 49 10.55 -0.21 -5.11
CA ARG A 49 10.20 -1.01 -6.28
C ARG A 49 10.13 -2.51 -5.99
N SER A 50 9.70 -3.26 -6.99
CA SER A 50 9.60 -4.72 -6.95
C SER A 50 10.40 -5.31 -8.10
N GLY A 51 11.21 -6.30 -7.80
CA GLY A 51 11.94 -7.09 -8.77
C GLY A 51 11.18 -8.37 -9.13
N ARG A 52 11.78 -9.17 -10.00
CA ARG A 52 11.22 -10.44 -10.43
C ARG A 52 10.87 -11.38 -9.27
N VAL A 53 11.77 -11.49 -8.31
CA VAL A 53 11.58 -12.35 -7.13
C VAL A 53 10.37 -11.95 -6.30
N ASP A 54 10.09 -10.65 -6.20
CA ASP A 54 8.94 -10.14 -5.46
C ASP A 54 7.63 -10.51 -6.16
N PHE A 55 7.58 -10.41 -7.50
CA PHE A 55 6.43 -10.86 -8.29
C PHE A 55 6.21 -12.36 -8.18
N GLU A 56 7.28 -13.17 -8.26
CA GLU A 56 7.19 -14.62 -8.11
C GLU A 56 6.63 -15.01 -6.74
N LYS A 57 7.09 -14.36 -5.67
CA LYS A 57 6.56 -14.56 -4.31
C LYS A 57 5.11 -14.13 -4.19
N ALA A 58 4.74 -12.99 -4.78
CA ALA A 58 3.35 -12.52 -4.77
C ALA A 58 2.42 -13.52 -5.45
N ILE A 59 2.81 -14.07 -6.60
CA ILE A 59 2.05 -15.11 -7.30
C ILE A 59 1.89 -16.35 -6.42
N GLN A 60 2.96 -16.84 -5.82
CA GLN A 60 2.91 -17.99 -4.90
C GLN A 60 1.96 -17.74 -3.72
N MET A 61 1.97 -16.54 -3.15
CA MET A 61 1.04 -16.17 -2.09
C MET A 61 -0.41 -16.17 -2.57
N MET A 62 -0.66 -15.71 -3.79
CA MET A 62 -2.01 -15.67 -4.40
C MET A 62 -2.55 -17.07 -4.70
N GLU A 63 -1.71 -18.07 -4.89
CA GLU A 63 -2.11 -19.48 -5.05
C GLU A 63 -2.70 -20.07 -3.77
N VAL A 64 -2.37 -19.53 -2.61
CA VAL A 64 -2.93 -19.94 -1.33
C VAL A 64 -4.31 -19.30 -1.14
N LYS A 65 -5.38 -20.08 -1.22
CA LYS A 65 -6.78 -19.61 -1.13
C LYS A 65 -7.05 -18.66 0.04
N LYS A 66 -6.48 -18.95 1.20
CA LYS A 66 -6.64 -18.12 2.40
C LYS A 66 -6.12 -16.68 2.19
N PHE A 67 -4.95 -16.54 1.56
CA PHE A 67 -4.39 -15.23 1.24
C PHE A 67 -5.16 -14.55 0.12
N ALA A 68 -5.44 -15.27 -0.96
CA ALA A 68 -6.21 -14.73 -2.08
C ALA A 68 -7.57 -14.19 -1.63
N ASN A 69 -8.29 -14.91 -0.78
CA ASN A 69 -9.58 -14.46 -0.24
C ASN A 69 -9.47 -13.20 0.62
N ARG A 70 -8.38 -13.04 1.38
CA ARG A 70 -8.13 -11.82 2.16
C ARG A 70 -7.76 -10.64 1.26
N LEU A 71 -6.92 -10.86 0.27
CA LEU A 71 -6.48 -9.82 -0.67
C LEU A 71 -7.63 -9.31 -1.55
N LYS A 72 -8.61 -10.13 -1.87
CA LYS A 72 -9.81 -9.68 -2.58
C LYS A 72 -10.55 -8.55 -1.85
N ASN A 73 -10.46 -8.50 -0.52
CA ASN A 73 -11.14 -7.46 0.26
C ASN A 73 -10.57 -6.06 0.06
N ILE A 74 -9.36 -5.92 -0.48
CA ILE A 74 -8.76 -4.62 -0.82
C ILE A 74 -9.07 -4.18 -2.25
N LEU A 75 -9.69 -5.05 -3.04
CA LEU A 75 -10.08 -4.74 -4.41
C LEU A 75 -11.51 -4.24 -4.44
N TYR A 76 -11.69 -3.06 -4.99
CA TYR A 76 -13.00 -2.53 -5.32
C TYR A 76 -13.28 -2.74 -6.80
N VAL A 77 -14.33 -3.50 -7.10
CA VAL A 77 -14.75 -3.80 -8.47
C VAL A 77 -16.09 -3.13 -8.70
N GLU A 78 -16.11 -2.17 -9.62
CA GLU A 78 -17.34 -1.53 -10.05
C GLU A 78 -18.05 -2.31 -11.17
N GLU A 79 -19.15 -1.73 -11.65
CA GLU A 79 -19.81 -2.16 -12.87
C GLU A 79 -18.79 -2.34 -14.02
N PRO A 80 -18.97 -3.35 -14.86
CA PRO A 80 -18.03 -3.64 -15.93
C PRO A 80 -17.82 -2.47 -16.90
N VAL A 81 -16.62 -2.39 -17.43
CA VAL A 81 -16.24 -1.43 -18.48
C VAL A 81 -16.60 -2.01 -19.83
N ARG A 82 -17.53 -1.35 -20.53
CA ARG A 82 -17.98 -1.72 -21.87
C ARG A 82 -17.68 -0.63 -22.91
N GLU A 83 -17.53 0.61 -22.47
CA GLU A 83 -17.29 1.77 -23.31
C GLU A 83 -16.37 2.80 -22.62
N ILE A 84 -15.90 3.77 -23.39
CA ILE A 84 -14.90 4.75 -22.90
C ILE A 84 -15.39 5.54 -21.67
N LYS A 85 -16.68 5.90 -21.63
CA LYS A 85 -17.24 6.63 -20.48
C LYS A 85 -17.12 5.84 -19.17
N ASP A 86 -17.15 4.51 -19.22
CA ASP A 86 -17.02 3.67 -18.04
C ASP A 86 -15.60 3.74 -17.45
N ILE A 87 -14.58 3.98 -18.27
CA ILE A 87 -13.22 4.20 -17.80
C ILE A 87 -13.16 5.44 -16.91
N HIS A 88 -13.78 6.54 -17.32
CA HIS A 88 -13.83 7.76 -16.50
C HIS A 88 -14.57 7.55 -15.19
N ARG A 89 -15.64 6.77 -15.20
CA ARG A 89 -16.39 6.42 -14.00
C ARG A 89 -15.53 5.66 -12.99
N VAL A 90 -14.78 4.64 -13.44
CA VAL A 90 -13.91 3.84 -12.57
C VAL A 90 -12.77 4.70 -12.01
N PHE A 91 -12.15 5.56 -12.81
CA PHE A 91 -11.14 6.51 -12.31
C PHE A 91 -11.70 7.47 -11.27
N ALA A 92 -12.90 8.00 -11.47
CA ALA A 92 -13.54 8.89 -10.50
C ALA A 92 -13.80 8.18 -9.17
N THR A 93 -14.15 6.91 -9.21
CA THR A 93 -14.31 6.08 -8.00
C THR A 93 -12.97 5.86 -7.30
N ASP A 94 -11.90 5.53 -8.04
CA ASP A 94 -10.57 5.31 -7.47
C ASP A 94 -10.06 6.52 -6.69
N LEU A 95 -10.31 7.73 -7.17
CA LEU A 95 -9.94 8.97 -6.48
C LEU A 95 -10.65 9.16 -5.13
N ASN A 96 -11.77 8.49 -4.90
CA ASN A 96 -12.61 8.63 -3.72
C ASN A 96 -12.59 7.41 -2.79
N THR A 97 -11.85 6.37 -3.13
CA THR A 97 -11.75 5.16 -2.30
C THR A 97 -10.37 5.02 -1.69
N ALA A 98 -10.30 4.35 -0.53
CA ALA A 98 -9.05 3.95 0.12
C ALA A 98 -8.53 2.59 -0.38
N PHE A 99 -9.26 1.94 -1.28
CA PHE A 99 -8.98 0.61 -1.81
C PHE A 99 -8.39 0.68 -3.21
N LYS A 100 -7.97 -0.46 -3.73
CA LYS A 100 -7.52 -0.59 -5.11
C LYS A 100 -8.71 -0.85 -6.02
N THR A 101 -9.01 0.10 -6.89
CA THR A 101 -10.05 -0.04 -7.91
C THR A 101 -9.49 -0.78 -9.12
N VAL A 102 -10.25 -1.73 -9.65
CA VAL A 102 -9.85 -2.51 -10.82
C VAL A 102 -10.87 -2.39 -11.93
N PHE A 103 -10.38 -2.45 -13.17
CA PHE A 103 -11.24 -2.50 -14.35
C PHE A 103 -11.67 -3.94 -14.62
N LYS A 104 -12.97 -4.17 -14.62
CA LYS A 104 -13.55 -5.41 -15.13
C LYS A 104 -13.99 -5.20 -16.57
N TRP A 105 -13.21 -5.69 -17.51
CA TRP A 105 -13.48 -5.52 -18.94
C TRP A 105 -14.53 -6.49 -19.43
N GLU A 106 -15.59 -6.00 -20.07
CA GLU A 106 -16.62 -6.77 -20.78
C GLU A 106 -16.82 -6.17 -22.18
N VAL A 107 -15.80 -6.28 -22.99
CA VAL A 107 -15.78 -5.77 -24.37
C VAL A 107 -15.82 -6.92 -25.38
#